data_6752d98058921445fa3d72e8f695c2a5
#
_entry.id   6752d98058921445fa3d72e8f695c2a5
#
_cell.length_a   1.000
_cell.length_b   1.000
_cell.length_c   1.000
_cell.angle_alpha   90.00
_cell.angle_beta   90.00
_cell.angle_gamma   90.00
#
_symmetry.space_group_name_H-M   'P 1'
#
loop_
_entity.id
_entity.type
_entity.pdbx_description
1 polymer ?
#
loop_
_entity_poly.entity_id
_entity_poly.type
_entity_poly.pdbx_seq_one_letter_code
_entity_poly.pdbx_strand_id
1 'polypeptide(L)'
;MDTNTNNIYRDVTMDNISEANVGQTMKICGWVENIRDHGGVSFIDLRDMYGQMQVVMRDTSLLDGINKEDCISVEGPIQHRDEETYNDKIATGTIELEAKKVTVLGKVYRQLPFEIMTSKETREDVRLKYRYLDLRNKKVKDNMIFRSKVISFLREKMTEMGFLEIQTPILCASSPEGARDYIVPSRKFKGKFYALPQAPQQYKQLLMVSGFDKYFQIAPCFRDEDARADRSPGEFYQLDFEMSFATQEDVFRVGEEVLTAAFEKFAPEGYEVTKAPYPIISYKQAMLEFGTDKPDLRNPLRIIDVTDFFQRCTFKPFIGKTVRAVKVHANMSKGFHEKLLKFATGIGMGGLGYLEVLEDLSSRTI
;
A
#
# COMPACT_ATOMS: atom_id res chain seq x y z
N MET A 1 20.74 -4.58 -14.61
CA MET A 1 21.45 -5.40 -13.61
C MET A 1 21.41 -6.82 -14.12
N ASP A 2 22.53 -7.34 -14.57
CA ASP A 2 22.65 -8.76 -14.92
C ASP A 2 22.49 -9.59 -13.65
N THR A 3 21.27 -9.93 -13.33
CA THR A 3 21.01 -10.97 -12.34
C THR A 3 21.32 -12.29 -13.02
N ASN A 4 22.54 -12.74 -12.91
CA ASN A 4 22.91 -14.09 -13.31
C ASN A 4 22.14 -15.10 -12.47
N THR A 5 20.92 -15.41 -12.93
CA THR A 5 20.00 -16.36 -12.26
C THR A 5 20.21 -17.78 -12.73
N ASN A 6 21.23 -17.99 -13.59
CA ASN A 6 21.61 -19.29 -14.10
C ASN A 6 22.09 -20.19 -12.94
N ASN A 7 21.45 -21.35 -12.80
CA ASN A 7 21.79 -22.38 -11.83
C ASN A 7 21.31 -23.75 -12.30
N ILE A 8 21.51 -24.79 -11.51
CA ILE A 8 21.12 -26.17 -11.89
C ILE A 8 19.64 -26.34 -12.18
N TYR A 9 18.77 -25.45 -11.71
CA TYR A 9 17.32 -25.54 -11.85
C TYR A 9 16.75 -24.68 -12.98
N ARG A 10 17.42 -23.58 -13.32
CA ARG A 10 16.99 -22.66 -14.40
C ARG A 10 18.16 -21.91 -15.01
N ASP A 11 18.04 -21.59 -16.29
CA ASP A 11 19.02 -20.76 -17.02
C ASP A 11 18.66 -19.28 -16.93
N VAL A 12 17.37 -18.95 -16.84
CA VAL A 12 16.84 -17.60 -16.98
C VAL A 12 15.54 -17.43 -16.18
N THR A 13 15.17 -16.20 -15.83
CA THR A 13 13.86 -15.84 -15.31
C THR A 13 12.89 -15.53 -16.43
N MET A 14 11.57 -15.70 -16.19
CA MET A 14 10.56 -15.62 -17.26
C MET A 14 10.40 -14.20 -17.84
N ASP A 15 10.74 -13.16 -17.11
CA ASP A 15 10.75 -11.77 -17.60
C ASP A 15 11.90 -11.46 -18.57
N ASN A 16 12.93 -12.31 -18.60
CA ASN A 16 14.08 -12.17 -19.50
C ASN A 16 13.99 -13.07 -20.73
N ILE A 17 12.83 -13.69 -20.98
CA ILE A 17 12.55 -14.47 -22.18
C ILE A 17 11.72 -13.63 -23.14
N SER A 18 12.14 -13.59 -24.39
CA SER A 18 11.48 -12.84 -25.46
C SER A 18 11.54 -13.59 -26.78
N GLU A 19 10.98 -13.04 -27.83
CA GLU A 19 11.04 -13.59 -29.19
C GLU A 19 12.49 -13.80 -29.70
N ALA A 20 13.45 -13.04 -29.18
CA ALA A 20 14.87 -13.24 -29.50
C ALA A 20 15.44 -14.60 -29.05
N ASN A 21 14.72 -15.29 -28.18
CA ASN A 21 15.11 -16.61 -27.68
C ASN A 21 14.48 -17.77 -28.47
N VAL A 22 13.64 -17.50 -29.47
CA VAL A 22 13.01 -18.54 -30.30
C VAL A 22 14.10 -19.41 -30.97
N GLY A 23 13.92 -20.72 -30.89
CA GLY A 23 14.88 -21.73 -31.37
C GLY A 23 15.96 -22.10 -30.34
N GLN A 24 16.10 -21.38 -29.23
CA GLN A 24 17.04 -21.73 -28.17
C GLN A 24 16.38 -22.73 -27.19
N THR A 25 17.15 -23.72 -26.77
CA THR A 25 16.73 -24.61 -25.68
C THR A 25 17.09 -23.98 -24.34
N MET A 26 16.10 -23.83 -23.50
CA MET A 26 16.21 -23.17 -22.19
C MET A 26 15.59 -24.00 -21.08
N LYS A 27 16.08 -23.80 -19.89
CA LYS A 27 15.53 -24.37 -18.67
C LYS A 27 14.90 -23.26 -17.82
N ILE A 28 13.62 -23.41 -17.50
CA ILE A 28 12.86 -22.50 -16.63
C ILE A 28 12.31 -23.25 -15.43
N CYS A 29 12.05 -22.57 -14.31
CA CYS A 29 11.39 -23.19 -13.17
C CYS A 29 10.39 -22.23 -12.55
N GLY A 30 9.35 -22.81 -11.92
CA GLY A 30 8.29 -22.05 -11.30
C GLY A 30 7.19 -22.96 -10.74
N TRP A 31 6.09 -22.33 -10.41
CA TRP A 31 4.88 -23.00 -9.92
C TRP A 31 3.87 -23.16 -11.04
N VAL A 32 3.24 -24.34 -11.09
CA VAL A 32 2.18 -24.66 -12.05
C VAL A 32 0.89 -23.92 -11.65
N GLU A 33 0.52 -22.92 -12.42
CA GLU A 33 -0.67 -22.12 -12.15
C GLU A 33 -1.94 -22.76 -12.70
N ASN A 34 -1.90 -23.19 -13.96
CA ASN A 34 -2.99 -23.88 -14.62
C ASN A 34 -2.46 -25.08 -15.43
N ILE A 35 -3.32 -26.07 -15.58
CA ILE A 35 -3.12 -27.23 -16.47
C ILE A 35 -4.35 -27.31 -17.37
N ARG A 36 -4.14 -27.39 -18.69
CA ARG A 36 -5.18 -27.57 -19.70
C ARG A 36 -4.82 -28.78 -20.55
N ASP A 37 -5.72 -29.75 -20.65
CA ASP A 37 -5.58 -30.93 -21.49
C ASP A 37 -6.52 -30.83 -22.68
N HIS A 38 -5.97 -30.97 -23.89
CA HIS A 38 -6.69 -30.88 -25.16
C HIS A 38 -6.61 -32.21 -25.96
N GLY A 39 -6.57 -33.34 -25.27
CA GLY A 39 -6.69 -34.65 -25.93
C GLY A 39 -5.50 -35.03 -26.79
N GLY A 40 -4.29 -34.98 -26.25
CA GLY A 40 -3.03 -35.36 -26.93
C GLY A 40 -1.95 -34.27 -26.86
N VAL A 41 -2.33 -33.08 -26.48
CA VAL A 41 -1.42 -31.97 -26.15
C VAL A 41 -1.90 -31.31 -24.89
N SER A 42 -1.01 -31.11 -23.94
CA SER A 42 -1.34 -30.43 -22.69
C SER A 42 -0.55 -29.14 -22.57
N PHE A 43 -1.13 -28.17 -21.89
CA PHE A 43 -0.54 -26.86 -21.63
C PHE A 43 -0.47 -26.60 -20.15
N ILE A 44 0.66 -26.08 -19.70
CA ILE A 44 0.84 -25.56 -18.34
C ILE A 44 1.11 -24.07 -18.44
N ASP A 45 0.44 -23.29 -17.59
CA ASP A 45 0.89 -21.94 -17.28
C ASP A 45 1.86 -22.04 -16.10
N LEU A 46 3.13 -21.82 -16.33
CA LEU A 46 4.18 -21.82 -15.33
C LEU A 46 4.52 -20.39 -14.94
N ARG A 47 4.60 -20.07 -13.65
CA ARG A 47 4.97 -18.74 -13.17
C ARG A 47 6.14 -18.78 -12.21
N ASP A 48 6.98 -17.79 -12.30
CA ASP A 48 8.00 -17.47 -11.29
C ASP A 48 7.69 -16.15 -10.55
N MET A 49 8.68 -15.56 -9.90
CA MET A 49 8.53 -14.26 -9.27
C MET A 49 8.31 -13.13 -10.29
N TYR A 50 8.86 -13.27 -11.47
CA TYR A 50 9.06 -12.20 -12.44
C TYR A 50 8.04 -12.23 -13.58
N GLY A 51 7.58 -13.42 -13.98
CA GLY A 51 6.70 -13.57 -15.12
C GLY A 51 5.95 -14.88 -15.17
N GLN A 52 5.37 -15.13 -16.34
CA GLN A 52 4.60 -16.32 -16.65
C GLN A 52 4.99 -16.80 -18.05
N MET A 53 5.07 -18.12 -18.25
CA MET A 53 5.34 -18.75 -19.52
C MET A 53 4.37 -19.91 -19.75
N GLN A 54 3.80 -19.99 -20.95
CA GLN A 54 3.09 -21.20 -21.37
C GLN A 54 4.11 -22.28 -21.71
N VAL A 55 3.87 -23.47 -21.21
CA VAL A 55 4.63 -24.66 -21.54
C VAL A 55 3.69 -25.63 -22.28
N VAL A 56 4.06 -26.02 -23.49
CA VAL A 56 3.34 -27.01 -24.26
C VAL A 56 3.99 -28.38 -24.07
N MET A 57 3.20 -29.39 -23.79
CA MET A 57 3.61 -30.79 -23.62
C MET A 57 2.95 -31.66 -24.65
N ARG A 58 3.70 -32.04 -25.69
CA ARG A 58 3.25 -32.98 -26.74
C ARG A 58 3.34 -34.42 -26.25
N ASP A 59 4.30 -34.72 -25.38
CA ASP A 59 4.35 -35.95 -24.60
C ASP A 59 3.59 -35.73 -23.29
N THR A 60 2.36 -36.21 -23.24
CA THR A 60 1.49 -36.05 -22.07
C THR A 60 1.95 -36.81 -20.85
N SER A 61 2.87 -37.82 -21.02
CA SER A 61 3.44 -38.53 -19.88
C SER A 61 4.30 -37.63 -18.98
N LEU A 62 4.78 -36.52 -19.50
CA LEU A 62 5.51 -35.51 -18.73
C LEU A 62 4.65 -34.83 -17.67
N LEU A 63 3.32 -34.94 -17.80
CA LEU A 63 2.34 -34.40 -16.82
C LEU A 63 2.01 -35.38 -15.70
N ASP A 64 2.44 -36.63 -15.81
CA ASP A 64 2.02 -37.67 -14.85
C ASP A 64 2.35 -37.28 -13.41
N GLY A 65 1.28 -37.17 -12.63
CA GLY A 65 1.37 -36.81 -11.22
C GLY A 65 1.72 -35.37 -10.92
N ILE A 66 1.72 -34.45 -11.90
CA ILE A 66 1.87 -33.00 -11.70
C ILE A 66 0.51 -32.39 -11.37
N ASN A 67 0.49 -31.59 -10.32
CA ASN A 67 -0.69 -30.86 -9.85
C ASN A 67 -0.50 -29.35 -9.94
N LYS A 68 -1.60 -28.61 -9.87
CA LYS A 68 -1.55 -27.15 -9.66
C LYS A 68 -0.71 -26.84 -8.42
N GLU A 69 0.09 -25.78 -8.53
CA GLU A 69 1.01 -25.28 -7.50
C GLU A 69 2.19 -26.21 -7.19
N ASP A 70 2.38 -27.30 -7.91
CA ASP A 70 3.66 -28.03 -7.89
C ASP A 70 4.76 -27.08 -8.41
N CYS A 71 5.94 -27.16 -7.80
CA CYS A 71 7.12 -26.48 -8.27
C CYS A 71 7.88 -27.40 -9.20
N ILE A 72 8.08 -26.98 -10.45
CA ILE A 72 8.73 -27.78 -11.48
C ILE A 72 9.84 -27.00 -12.19
N SER A 73 10.81 -27.73 -12.74
CA SER A 73 11.76 -27.23 -13.71
C SER A 73 11.46 -27.89 -15.05
N VAL A 74 11.39 -27.09 -16.11
CA VAL A 74 11.08 -27.55 -17.47
C VAL A 74 12.21 -27.12 -18.39
N GLU A 75 12.66 -28.04 -19.24
CA GLU A 75 13.70 -27.82 -20.23
C GLU A 75 13.15 -28.13 -21.63
N GLY A 76 13.40 -27.21 -22.57
CA GLY A 76 12.97 -27.36 -23.96
C GLY A 76 13.21 -26.14 -24.82
N PRO A 77 12.95 -26.22 -26.13
CA PRO A 77 13.06 -25.10 -27.02
C PRO A 77 11.95 -24.08 -26.84
N ILE A 78 12.31 -22.81 -26.97
CA ILE A 78 11.33 -21.71 -27.09
C ILE A 78 10.85 -21.68 -28.55
N GLN A 79 9.54 -21.59 -28.73
CA GLN A 79 8.90 -21.50 -30.04
C GLN A 79 7.80 -20.43 -30.05
N HIS A 80 7.36 -20.02 -31.26
CA HIS A 80 6.17 -19.18 -31.38
C HIS A 80 4.92 -20.00 -31.08
N ARG A 81 3.94 -19.34 -30.48
CA ARG A 81 2.58 -19.87 -30.42
C ARG A 81 1.90 -19.72 -31.76
N ASP A 82 0.82 -20.45 -31.97
CA ASP A 82 -0.10 -20.17 -33.07
C ASP A 82 -0.74 -18.77 -32.86
N GLU A 83 -0.82 -17.95 -33.90
CA GLU A 83 -1.29 -16.56 -33.82
C GLU A 83 -2.68 -16.45 -33.15
N GLU A 84 -3.56 -17.43 -33.38
CA GLU A 84 -4.88 -17.51 -32.77
C GLU A 84 -4.85 -17.71 -31.24
N THR A 85 -3.71 -18.10 -30.68
CA THR A 85 -3.50 -18.40 -29.25
C THR A 85 -2.68 -17.34 -28.52
N TYR A 86 -2.37 -16.22 -29.18
CA TYR A 86 -1.64 -15.12 -28.56
C TYR A 86 -2.37 -14.58 -27.32
N ASN A 87 -1.61 -14.19 -26.33
CA ASN A 87 -2.12 -13.69 -25.05
C ASN A 87 -1.45 -12.38 -24.65
N ASP A 88 -2.08 -11.27 -25.00
CA ASP A 88 -1.57 -9.91 -24.71
C ASP A 88 -1.48 -9.56 -23.20
N LYS A 89 -1.99 -10.45 -22.32
CA LYS A 89 -1.97 -10.22 -20.88
C LYS A 89 -0.64 -10.58 -20.21
N ILE A 90 0.24 -11.29 -20.91
CA ILE A 90 1.54 -11.69 -20.40
C ILE A 90 2.64 -11.30 -21.41
N ALA A 91 3.82 -10.95 -20.89
CA ALA A 91 4.93 -10.49 -21.71
C ALA A 91 5.45 -11.56 -22.71
N THR A 92 5.28 -12.83 -22.37
CA THR A 92 5.67 -13.99 -23.20
C THR A 92 4.50 -14.51 -24.04
N GLY A 93 3.49 -13.68 -24.30
CA GLY A 93 2.22 -14.12 -24.86
C GLY A 93 2.27 -14.62 -26.31
N THR A 94 3.30 -14.28 -27.07
CA THR A 94 3.52 -14.74 -28.46
C THR A 94 4.38 -15.99 -28.55
N ILE A 95 5.01 -16.40 -27.46
CA ILE A 95 5.97 -17.51 -27.40
C ILE A 95 5.58 -18.52 -26.31
N GLU A 96 6.09 -19.73 -26.43
CA GLU A 96 5.93 -20.81 -25.47
C GLU A 96 7.18 -21.69 -25.40
N LEU A 97 7.33 -22.47 -24.33
CA LEU A 97 8.36 -23.49 -24.22
C LEU A 97 7.77 -24.87 -24.52
N GLU A 98 8.31 -25.59 -25.51
CA GLU A 98 7.96 -26.99 -25.74
C GLU A 98 8.74 -27.90 -24.79
N ALA A 99 8.05 -28.53 -23.83
CA ALA A 99 8.69 -29.36 -22.83
C ALA A 99 9.32 -30.61 -23.45
N LYS A 100 10.61 -30.82 -23.21
CA LYS A 100 11.34 -32.05 -23.52
C LYS A 100 11.72 -32.81 -22.27
N LYS A 101 11.84 -32.12 -21.15
CA LYS A 101 12.10 -32.71 -19.85
C LYS A 101 11.42 -31.91 -18.75
N VAL A 102 10.82 -32.61 -17.81
CA VAL A 102 10.22 -32.03 -16.61
C VAL A 102 10.83 -32.66 -15.37
N THR A 103 11.19 -31.84 -14.39
CA THR A 103 11.69 -32.28 -13.10
C THR A 103 10.84 -31.65 -12.00
N VAL A 104 10.19 -32.47 -11.20
CA VAL A 104 9.42 -32.00 -10.03
C VAL A 104 10.38 -31.61 -8.91
N LEU A 105 10.38 -30.35 -8.52
CA LEU A 105 11.22 -29.79 -7.44
C LEU A 105 10.50 -29.79 -6.10
N GLY A 106 9.19 -29.60 -6.11
CA GLY A 106 8.37 -29.62 -4.91
C GLY A 106 6.92 -29.98 -5.25
N LYS A 107 6.33 -30.91 -4.51
CA LYS A 107 5.02 -31.45 -4.78
C LYS A 107 3.97 -30.98 -3.79
N VAL A 108 2.77 -30.72 -4.27
CA VAL A 108 1.59 -30.44 -3.47
C VAL A 108 0.88 -31.77 -3.16
N TYR A 109 0.85 -32.13 -1.88
CA TYR A 109 0.25 -33.41 -1.43
C TYR A 109 -1.19 -33.27 -0.93
N ARG A 110 -1.67 -32.05 -0.74
CA ARG A 110 -3.01 -31.78 -0.21
C ARG A 110 -3.68 -30.67 -0.99
N GLN A 111 -5.00 -30.69 -1.03
CA GLN A 111 -5.77 -29.61 -1.59
C GLN A 111 -5.40 -28.29 -0.88
N LEU A 112 -5.16 -27.24 -1.67
CA LEU A 112 -4.87 -25.91 -1.14
C LEU A 112 -6.11 -25.31 -0.47
N PRO A 113 -5.92 -24.47 0.55
CA PRO A 113 -7.02 -23.85 1.28
C PRO A 113 -7.83 -22.86 0.44
N PHE A 114 -7.28 -22.40 -0.66
CA PHE A 114 -7.91 -21.50 -1.64
C PHE A 114 -7.14 -21.52 -2.97
N GLU A 115 -7.81 -21.07 -4.03
CA GLU A 115 -7.18 -20.83 -5.33
C GLU A 115 -6.31 -19.59 -5.27
N ILE A 116 -5.06 -19.66 -5.73
CA ILE A 116 -4.07 -18.57 -5.64
C ILE A 116 -4.55 -17.32 -6.40
N MET A 117 -5.06 -17.50 -7.61
CA MET A 117 -5.46 -16.38 -8.49
C MET A 117 -6.59 -15.54 -7.89
N THR A 118 -7.50 -16.17 -7.17
CA THR A 118 -8.66 -15.53 -6.53
C THR A 118 -8.52 -15.41 -5.02
N SER A 119 -7.31 -15.54 -4.48
CA SER A 119 -7.08 -15.53 -3.03
C SER A 119 -7.65 -14.29 -2.34
N LYS A 120 -7.70 -13.12 -3.02
CA LYS A 120 -8.28 -11.89 -2.48
C LYS A 120 -9.79 -11.97 -2.17
N GLU A 121 -10.51 -12.93 -2.74
CA GLU A 121 -11.93 -13.20 -2.50
C GLU A 121 -12.12 -14.13 -1.27
N THR A 122 -11.03 -14.74 -0.81
CA THR A 122 -11.03 -15.59 0.38
C THR A 122 -11.02 -14.72 1.64
N ARG A 123 -11.65 -15.21 2.70
CA ARG A 123 -11.68 -14.56 4.03
C ARG A 123 -10.26 -14.25 4.52
N GLU A 124 -10.11 -13.10 5.14
CA GLU A 124 -8.79 -12.59 5.57
C GLU A 124 -8.11 -13.51 6.60
N ASP A 125 -8.85 -14.09 7.53
CA ASP A 125 -8.32 -15.02 8.54
C ASP A 125 -7.66 -16.26 7.91
N VAL A 126 -8.25 -16.79 6.83
CA VAL A 126 -7.70 -17.90 6.09
C VAL A 126 -6.45 -17.48 5.31
N ARG A 127 -6.50 -16.33 4.65
CA ARG A 127 -5.35 -15.76 3.91
C ARG A 127 -4.17 -15.48 4.81
N LEU A 128 -4.40 -14.93 6.00
CA LEU A 128 -3.34 -14.67 6.99
C LEU A 128 -2.73 -15.95 7.52
N LYS A 129 -3.55 -16.97 7.78
CA LYS A 129 -3.07 -18.29 8.21
C LYS A 129 -2.14 -18.94 7.18
N TYR A 130 -2.46 -18.79 5.90
CA TYR A 130 -1.68 -19.32 4.78
C TYR A 130 -1.02 -18.22 3.95
N ARG A 131 -0.47 -17.21 4.63
CA ARG A 131 0.07 -16.00 4.01
C ARG A 131 1.10 -16.29 2.92
N TYR A 132 1.92 -17.33 3.06
CA TYR A 132 2.90 -17.76 2.07
C TYR A 132 2.26 -18.21 0.73
N LEU A 133 1.03 -18.70 0.75
CA LEU A 133 0.26 -19.02 -0.46
C LEU A 133 -0.38 -17.74 -1.03
N ASP A 134 -0.98 -16.91 -0.18
CA ASP A 134 -1.59 -15.65 -0.58
C ASP A 134 -0.58 -14.72 -1.28
N LEU A 135 0.68 -14.73 -0.84
CA LEU A 135 1.79 -13.99 -1.46
C LEU A 135 2.16 -14.50 -2.87
N ARG A 136 1.68 -15.67 -3.30
CA ARG A 136 1.82 -16.11 -4.70
C ARG A 136 0.88 -15.37 -5.64
N ASN A 137 -0.25 -14.83 -5.14
CA ASN A 137 -1.16 -14.00 -5.93
C ASN A 137 -0.42 -12.75 -6.43
N LYS A 138 -0.47 -12.50 -7.74
CA LYS A 138 0.28 -11.40 -8.37
C LYS A 138 0.00 -10.06 -7.72
N LYS A 139 -1.26 -9.70 -7.47
CA LYS A 139 -1.64 -8.40 -6.88
C LYS A 139 -1.13 -8.25 -5.44
N VAL A 140 -1.10 -9.34 -4.69
CA VAL A 140 -0.58 -9.33 -3.30
C VAL A 140 0.93 -9.22 -3.29
N LYS A 141 1.60 -9.97 -4.17
CA LYS A 141 3.05 -9.92 -4.36
C LYS A 141 3.51 -8.55 -4.84
N ASP A 142 2.82 -7.95 -5.81
CA ASP A 142 3.14 -6.64 -6.36
C ASP A 142 3.15 -5.56 -5.27
N ASN A 143 2.25 -5.63 -4.28
CA ASN A 143 2.24 -4.71 -3.14
C ASN A 143 3.53 -4.83 -2.30
N MET A 144 4.06 -6.06 -2.11
CA MET A 144 5.31 -6.27 -1.38
C MET A 144 6.51 -5.73 -2.16
N ILE A 145 6.53 -5.96 -3.48
CA ILE A 145 7.56 -5.43 -4.38
C ILE A 145 7.50 -3.90 -4.39
N PHE A 146 6.30 -3.33 -4.50
CA PHE A 146 6.09 -1.89 -4.47
C PHE A 146 6.61 -1.27 -3.15
N ARG A 147 6.23 -1.85 -2.00
CA ARG A 147 6.73 -1.42 -0.69
C ARG A 147 8.26 -1.44 -0.63
N SER A 148 8.89 -2.51 -1.14
CA SER A 148 10.35 -2.63 -1.18
C SER A 148 10.99 -1.51 -2.01
N LYS A 149 10.41 -1.21 -3.18
CA LYS A 149 10.90 -0.13 -4.07
C LYS A 149 10.77 1.25 -3.39
N VAL A 150 9.64 1.51 -2.72
CA VAL A 150 9.42 2.77 -1.99
C VAL A 150 10.46 2.93 -0.87
N ILE A 151 10.68 1.88 -0.06
CA ILE A 151 11.66 1.94 1.03
C ILE A 151 13.08 2.16 0.50
N SER A 152 13.47 1.48 -0.58
CA SER A 152 14.79 1.66 -1.21
C SER A 152 14.97 3.10 -1.70
N PHE A 153 13.94 3.65 -2.36
CA PHE A 153 13.98 5.03 -2.82
C PHE A 153 14.08 6.05 -1.68
N LEU A 154 13.32 5.85 -0.60
CA LEU A 154 13.39 6.75 0.56
C LEU A 154 14.79 6.74 1.20
N ARG A 155 15.46 5.56 1.29
CA ARG A 155 16.84 5.49 1.74
C ARG A 155 17.82 6.24 0.84
N GLU A 156 17.71 6.01 -0.46
CA GLU A 156 18.52 6.70 -1.46
C GLU A 156 18.34 8.21 -1.34
N LYS A 157 17.09 8.69 -1.33
CA LYS A 157 16.77 10.12 -1.23
C LYS A 157 17.29 10.76 0.07
N MET A 158 17.09 10.12 1.21
CA MET A 158 17.62 10.63 2.48
C MET A 158 19.15 10.68 2.50
N THR A 159 19.81 9.67 1.93
CA THR A 159 21.28 9.64 1.82
C THR A 159 21.79 10.75 0.91
N GLU A 160 21.14 11.00 -0.24
CA GLU A 160 21.46 12.12 -1.15
C GLU A 160 21.36 13.49 -0.45
N MET A 161 20.39 13.63 0.46
CA MET A 161 20.20 14.85 1.26
C MET A 161 21.20 14.96 2.43
N GLY A 162 22.14 14.04 2.54
CA GLY A 162 23.21 14.02 3.53
C GLY A 162 22.81 13.48 4.91
N PHE A 163 21.71 12.71 4.99
CA PHE A 163 21.34 12.01 6.21
C PHE A 163 22.09 10.68 6.33
N LEU A 164 22.48 10.32 7.56
CA LEU A 164 23.11 9.05 7.88
C LEU A 164 22.07 8.06 8.43
N GLU A 165 21.96 6.88 7.83
CA GLU A 165 21.09 5.83 8.36
C GLU A 165 21.74 5.16 9.56
N ILE A 166 21.11 5.28 10.73
CA ILE A 166 21.58 4.65 11.99
C ILE A 166 20.43 3.86 12.58
N GLN A 167 20.65 2.56 12.77
CA GLN A 167 19.68 1.69 13.44
C GLN A 167 19.82 1.82 14.96
N THR A 168 18.68 1.98 15.62
CA THR A 168 18.59 2.07 17.08
C THR A 168 18.14 0.73 17.69
N PRO A 169 18.41 0.49 18.99
CA PRO A 169 18.00 -0.73 19.66
C PRO A 169 16.49 -0.97 19.62
N ILE A 170 16.10 -2.24 19.39
CA ILE A 170 14.70 -2.68 19.44
C ILE A 170 14.31 -3.17 20.84
N LEU A 171 15.22 -3.86 21.55
CA LEU A 171 15.01 -4.20 22.95
C LEU A 171 15.50 -3.04 23.82
N CYS A 172 14.58 -2.22 24.30
CA CYS A 172 14.90 -1.01 25.05
C CYS A 172 14.15 -0.94 26.39
N ALA A 173 14.33 0.13 27.11
CA ALA A 173 13.50 0.47 28.26
C ALA A 173 12.17 1.05 27.78
N SER A 174 11.12 0.96 28.61
CA SER A 174 9.85 1.63 28.36
C SER A 174 10.05 3.14 28.14
N SER A 175 9.38 3.68 27.13
CA SER A 175 9.41 5.09 26.78
C SER A 175 7.97 5.62 26.73
N PRO A 176 7.63 6.68 27.48
CA PRO A 176 6.26 7.20 27.54
C PRO A 176 5.92 8.02 26.29
N GLU A 177 5.65 7.34 25.18
CA GLU A 177 5.32 7.95 23.87
C GLU A 177 3.81 8.09 23.66
N GLY A 178 2.99 7.78 24.69
CA GLY A 178 1.52 7.94 24.66
C GLY A 178 0.73 6.70 24.30
N ALA A 179 1.35 5.63 23.80
CA ALA A 179 0.72 4.32 23.58
C ALA A 179 1.11 3.33 24.70
N ARG A 180 0.51 2.14 24.71
CA ARG A 180 0.98 1.04 25.57
C ARG A 180 2.15 0.34 24.93
N ASP A 181 3.11 -0.09 25.75
CA ASP A 181 4.26 -0.83 25.29
C ASP A 181 3.97 -2.32 25.12
N TYR A 182 4.54 -2.92 24.08
CA TYR A 182 4.77 -4.36 24.06
C TYR A 182 6.00 -4.66 24.94
N ILE A 183 5.85 -5.54 25.94
CA ILE A 183 6.91 -5.88 26.90
C ILE A 183 7.45 -7.28 26.65
N VAL A 184 8.76 -7.45 26.81
CA VAL A 184 9.48 -8.71 26.70
C VAL A 184 10.12 -9.06 28.04
N PRO A 185 9.72 -10.16 28.71
CA PRO A 185 10.30 -10.56 29.98
C PRO A 185 11.79 -10.89 29.84
N SER A 186 12.62 -10.39 30.76
CA SER A 186 14.03 -10.71 30.80
C SER A 186 14.28 -12.07 31.48
N ARG A 187 14.89 -13.01 30.76
CA ARG A 187 15.32 -14.28 31.36
C ARG A 187 16.51 -14.10 32.32
N LYS A 188 17.38 -13.12 32.03
CA LYS A 188 18.62 -12.87 32.81
C LYS A 188 18.34 -12.12 34.11
N PHE A 189 17.37 -11.19 34.10
CA PHE A 189 17.08 -10.34 35.25
C PHE A 189 15.64 -10.60 35.71
N LYS A 190 15.48 -11.36 36.79
CA LYS A 190 14.17 -11.73 37.36
C LYS A 190 13.35 -10.47 37.70
N GLY A 191 12.12 -10.42 37.26
CA GLY A 191 11.21 -9.29 37.48
C GLY A 191 11.50 -8.04 36.66
N LYS A 192 12.44 -8.12 35.67
CA LYS A 192 12.72 -7.04 34.74
C LYS A 192 12.16 -7.36 33.35
N PHE A 193 11.86 -6.30 32.59
CA PHE A 193 11.31 -6.37 31.25
C PHE A 193 12.05 -5.42 30.33
N TYR A 194 12.14 -5.81 29.08
CA TYR A 194 12.40 -4.91 27.96
C TYR A 194 11.08 -4.43 27.38
N ALA A 195 11.07 -3.30 26.71
CA ALA A 195 9.97 -2.84 25.89
C ALA A 195 10.38 -2.82 24.41
N LEU A 196 9.42 -3.00 23.50
CA LEU A 196 9.62 -2.71 22.10
C LEU A 196 9.39 -1.20 21.86
N PRO A 197 10.16 -0.53 20.97
CA PRO A 197 10.09 0.91 20.82
C PRO A 197 8.79 1.35 20.18
N GLN A 198 8.12 2.33 20.75
CA GLN A 198 6.98 3.01 20.11
C GLN A 198 7.42 3.96 18.99
N ALA A 199 8.62 4.53 19.14
CA ALA A 199 9.39 5.33 18.20
C ALA A 199 10.84 5.44 18.73
N PRO A 200 11.85 5.73 17.90
CA PRO A 200 13.24 5.87 18.35
C PRO A 200 13.56 7.24 18.98
N GLN A 201 12.58 7.91 19.58
CA GLN A 201 12.66 9.31 20.00
C GLN A 201 13.84 9.63 20.91
N GLN A 202 14.06 8.84 21.96
CA GLN A 202 15.17 9.07 22.88
C GLN A 202 16.54 8.84 22.22
N TYR A 203 16.64 7.80 21.39
CA TYR A 203 17.90 7.45 20.73
C TYR A 203 18.31 8.49 19.70
N LYS A 204 17.38 8.99 18.88
CA LYS A 204 17.70 10.01 17.87
C LYS A 204 18.11 11.33 18.51
N GLN A 205 17.51 11.71 19.63
CA GLN A 205 17.95 12.88 20.40
C GLN A 205 19.37 12.69 20.97
N LEU A 206 19.68 11.49 21.49
CA LEU A 206 21.04 11.17 21.97
C LEU A 206 22.05 11.21 20.82
N LEU A 207 21.69 10.81 19.62
CA LEU A 207 22.56 10.94 18.46
C LEU A 207 22.88 12.41 18.15
N MET A 208 21.88 13.30 18.21
CA MET A 208 22.12 14.74 18.04
C MET A 208 23.06 15.29 19.12
N VAL A 209 22.84 14.92 20.39
CA VAL A 209 23.74 15.28 21.51
C VAL A 209 25.15 14.72 21.33
N SER A 210 25.28 13.58 20.64
CA SER A 210 26.57 12.93 20.35
C SER A 210 27.31 13.57 19.17
N GLY A 211 26.75 14.63 18.55
CA GLY A 211 27.41 15.38 17.48
C GLY A 211 27.09 14.91 16.07
N PHE A 212 26.02 14.12 15.88
CA PHE A 212 25.50 13.84 14.53
C PHE A 212 24.62 15.00 14.07
N ASP A 213 24.77 15.45 12.83
CA ASP A 213 24.00 16.56 12.29
C ASP A 213 22.66 16.11 11.68
N LYS A 214 22.65 14.98 10.98
CA LYS A 214 21.48 14.47 10.27
C LYS A 214 21.41 12.95 10.40
N TYR A 215 20.35 12.48 10.99
CA TYR A 215 20.04 11.06 11.18
C TYR A 215 18.75 10.71 10.47
N PHE A 216 18.66 9.49 9.94
CA PHE A 216 17.40 8.86 9.59
C PHE A 216 17.42 7.36 9.83
N GLN A 217 16.25 6.76 9.83
CA GLN A 217 16.06 5.31 9.88
C GLN A 217 14.68 4.92 9.32
N ILE A 218 14.57 3.76 8.71
CA ILE A 218 13.28 3.10 8.51
C ILE A 218 12.99 2.31 9.80
N ALA A 219 12.41 3.00 10.76
CA ALA A 219 12.28 2.54 12.14
C ALA A 219 11.10 1.58 12.33
N PRO A 220 11.31 0.35 12.83
CA PRO A 220 10.22 -0.47 13.31
C PRO A 220 9.64 0.13 14.60
N CYS A 221 8.31 0.32 14.60
CA CYS A 221 7.59 0.92 15.72
C CYS A 221 6.48 -0.02 16.17
N PHE A 222 6.25 -0.10 17.48
CA PHE A 222 5.32 -1.02 18.10
C PHE A 222 4.43 -0.27 19.10
N ARG A 223 3.10 -0.40 18.94
CA ARG A 223 2.13 0.22 19.84
C ARG A 223 1.03 -0.78 20.16
N ASP A 224 0.88 -1.13 21.43
CA ASP A 224 -0.18 -2.04 21.90
C ASP A 224 -1.49 -1.28 22.06
N GLU A 225 -2.07 -0.96 20.92
CA GLU A 225 -3.35 -0.26 20.79
C GLU A 225 -4.35 -1.12 20.02
N ASP A 226 -5.63 -0.79 20.13
CA ASP A 226 -6.65 -1.48 19.37
C ASP A 226 -6.44 -1.29 17.88
N ALA A 227 -6.27 -2.42 17.17
CA ALA A 227 -6.08 -2.43 15.74
C ALA A 227 -7.29 -1.83 15.03
N ARG A 228 -7.07 -0.87 14.14
CA ARG A 228 -8.08 -0.31 13.25
C ARG A 228 -7.85 -0.85 11.84
N ALA A 229 -8.91 -1.30 11.18
CA ALA A 229 -8.85 -1.93 9.85
C ALA A 229 -8.18 -1.04 8.78
N ASP A 230 -8.23 0.28 8.95
CA ASP A 230 -7.69 1.30 8.05
C ASP A 230 -6.30 1.82 8.45
N ARG A 231 -5.71 1.31 9.55
CA ARG A 231 -4.48 1.81 10.14
C ARG A 231 -3.56 0.68 10.59
N SER A 232 -2.52 1.07 11.34
CA SER A 232 -1.49 0.18 11.84
C SER A 232 -2.04 -0.99 12.69
N PRO A 233 -1.57 -2.22 12.44
CA PRO A 233 -1.89 -3.41 13.25
C PRO A 233 -1.09 -3.50 14.56
N GLY A 234 -0.54 -2.41 15.07
CA GLY A 234 0.32 -2.39 16.25
C GLY A 234 1.82 -2.48 15.96
N GLU A 235 2.21 -2.99 14.79
CA GLU A 235 3.57 -2.95 14.24
C GLU A 235 3.55 -2.18 12.91
N PHE A 236 4.40 -1.17 12.78
CA PHE A 236 4.53 -0.37 11.56
C PHE A 236 5.95 0.19 11.42
N TYR A 237 6.23 0.79 10.27
CA TYR A 237 7.53 1.39 9.98
C TYR A 237 7.37 2.87 9.73
N GLN A 238 8.28 3.66 10.30
CA GLN A 238 8.37 5.09 10.06
C GLN A 238 9.64 5.40 9.26
N LEU A 239 9.56 6.30 8.30
CA LEU A 239 10.72 7.09 7.90
C LEU A 239 10.92 8.12 9.00
N ASP A 240 11.80 7.82 9.91
CA ASP A 240 12.14 8.68 11.05
C ASP A 240 13.43 9.43 10.78
N PHE A 241 13.48 10.72 11.06
CA PHE A 241 14.69 11.51 10.90
C PHE A 241 14.78 12.61 11.96
N GLU A 242 16.01 13.08 12.21
CA GLU A 242 16.32 14.14 13.16
C GLU A 242 17.47 14.99 12.62
N MET A 243 17.45 16.28 12.92
CA MET A 243 18.48 17.23 12.51
C MET A 243 18.94 18.11 13.67
N SER A 244 20.25 18.29 13.80
CA SER A 244 20.85 19.32 14.67
C SER A 244 20.79 20.70 14.00
N PHE A 245 20.78 21.76 14.80
CA PHE A 245 20.87 23.15 14.34
C PHE A 245 19.80 23.53 13.31
N ALA A 246 18.59 22.98 13.43
CA ALA A 246 17.50 23.14 12.48
C ALA A 246 16.31 23.88 13.09
N THR A 247 15.65 24.68 12.28
CA THR A 247 14.36 25.29 12.57
C THR A 247 13.19 24.40 12.12
N GLN A 248 11.98 24.76 12.47
CA GLN A 248 10.76 24.09 11.98
C GLN A 248 10.69 24.11 10.44
N GLU A 249 11.05 25.24 9.84
CA GLU A 249 11.04 25.44 8.39
C GLU A 249 12.06 24.51 7.69
N ASP A 250 13.19 24.26 8.32
CA ASP A 250 14.19 23.31 7.80
C ASP A 250 13.63 21.88 7.77
N VAL A 251 12.90 21.48 8.81
CA VAL A 251 12.25 20.16 8.87
C VAL A 251 11.14 20.05 7.82
N PHE A 252 10.33 21.10 7.66
CA PHE A 252 9.29 21.13 6.62
C PHE A 252 9.90 20.99 5.23
N ARG A 253 10.98 21.72 4.93
CA ARG A 253 11.66 21.64 3.63
C ARG A 253 12.15 20.22 3.31
N VAL A 254 12.74 19.52 4.29
CA VAL A 254 13.16 18.13 4.12
C VAL A 254 11.95 17.24 3.86
N GLY A 255 10.88 17.37 4.66
CA GLY A 255 9.65 16.61 4.49
C GLY A 255 9.01 16.80 3.12
N GLU A 256 8.90 18.07 2.68
CA GLU A 256 8.35 18.43 1.37
C GLU A 256 9.19 17.83 0.23
N GLU A 257 10.51 17.93 0.29
CA GLU A 257 11.40 17.40 -0.73
C GLU A 257 11.28 15.88 -0.86
N VAL A 258 11.31 15.16 0.27
CA VAL A 258 11.23 13.68 0.29
C VAL A 258 9.87 13.20 -0.18
N LEU A 259 8.78 13.80 0.32
CA LEU A 259 7.42 13.40 -0.03
C LEU A 259 7.10 13.71 -1.49
N THR A 260 7.42 14.92 -1.97
CA THR A 260 7.20 15.26 -3.38
C THR A 260 7.94 14.29 -4.30
N ALA A 261 9.23 14.04 -4.05
CA ALA A 261 10.02 13.13 -4.87
C ALA A 261 9.48 11.68 -4.84
N ALA A 262 9.01 11.22 -3.67
CA ALA A 262 8.41 9.88 -3.55
C ALA A 262 7.09 9.78 -4.33
N PHE A 263 6.21 10.77 -4.19
CA PHE A 263 4.95 10.77 -4.93
C PHE A 263 5.16 10.92 -6.44
N GLU A 264 6.07 11.78 -6.90
CA GLU A 264 6.41 11.91 -8.32
C GLU A 264 6.92 10.60 -8.92
N LYS A 265 7.76 9.87 -8.18
CA LYS A 265 8.32 8.59 -8.66
C LYS A 265 7.30 7.47 -8.72
N PHE A 266 6.33 7.45 -7.80
CA PHE A 266 5.44 6.30 -7.60
C PHE A 266 3.98 6.60 -7.88
N ALA A 267 3.60 7.82 -8.24
CA ALA A 267 2.23 8.12 -8.65
C ALA A 267 1.84 7.29 -9.88
N PRO A 268 0.63 6.71 -9.91
CA PRO A 268 0.11 6.07 -11.11
C PRO A 268 -0.01 7.08 -12.26
N GLU A 269 0.03 6.57 -13.49
CA GLU A 269 -0.19 7.38 -14.68
C GLU A 269 -1.52 8.14 -14.60
N GLY A 270 -1.51 9.43 -15.00
CA GLY A 270 -2.68 10.32 -14.94
C GLY A 270 -2.94 10.97 -13.58
N TYR A 271 -2.11 10.71 -12.56
CA TYR A 271 -2.21 11.41 -11.27
C TYR A 271 -1.27 12.62 -11.22
N GLU A 272 -1.82 13.75 -10.81
CA GLU A 272 -1.04 14.95 -10.52
C GLU A 272 -0.51 14.92 -9.08
N VAL A 273 0.75 15.30 -8.92
CA VAL A 273 1.40 15.40 -7.61
C VAL A 273 1.47 16.87 -7.20
N THR A 274 0.99 17.16 -6.01
CA THR A 274 1.13 18.50 -5.41
C THR A 274 2.59 18.86 -5.25
N LYS A 275 2.97 20.03 -5.78
CA LYS A 275 4.34 20.55 -5.70
C LYS A 275 4.57 21.31 -4.39
N ALA A 276 5.80 21.30 -3.90
CA ALA A 276 6.23 22.16 -2.83
C ALA A 276 6.28 23.65 -3.31
N PRO A 277 6.09 24.65 -2.40
CA PRO A 277 5.79 24.48 -0.98
C PRO A 277 4.34 24.04 -0.75
N TYR A 278 4.12 23.18 0.24
CA TYR A 278 2.77 22.76 0.59
C TYR A 278 2.01 23.84 1.37
N PRO A 279 0.68 23.95 1.24
CA PRO A 279 -0.11 24.89 2.01
C PRO A 279 -0.04 24.57 3.51
N ILE A 280 0.20 25.61 4.33
CA ILE A 280 0.20 25.48 5.78
C ILE A 280 -1.17 25.90 6.29
N ILE A 281 -1.89 24.98 6.93
CA ILE A 281 -3.21 25.19 7.50
C ILE A 281 -3.12 25.03 9.00
N SER A 282 -3.45 26.08 9.76
CA SER A 282 -3.47 25.99 11.22
C SER A 282 -4.55 25.02 11.71
N TYR A 283 -4.34 24.40 12.89
CA TYR A 283 -5.34 23.54 13.50
C TYR A 283 -6.71 24.21 13.63
N LYS A 284 -6.74 25.48 14.07
CA LYS A 284 -7.96 26.26 14.19
C LYS A 284 -8.68 26.41 12.86
N GLN A 285 -7.94 26.71 11.80
CA GLN A 285 -8.49 26.82 10.45
C GLN A 285 -8.97 25.46 9.91
N ALA A 286 -8.19 24.40 10.10
CA ALA A 286 -8.59 23.06 9.69
C ALA A 286 -9.90 22.62 10.34
N MET A 287 -10.04 22.82 11.64
CA MET A 287 -11.26 22.49 12.36
C MET A 287 -12.45 23.39 11.98
N LEU A 288 -12.20 24.67 11.70
CA LEU A 288 -13.25 25.59 11.29
C LEU A 288 -13.78 25.29 9.89
N GLU A 289 -12.87 25.15 8.90
CA GLU A 289 -13.23 25.06 7.48
C GLU A 289 -13.56 23.63 7.04
N PHE A 290 -13.00 22.61 7.69
CA PHE A 290 -13.13 21.23 7.27
C PHE A 290 -13.74 20.29 8.33
N GLY A 291 -13.78 20.71 9.58
CA GLY A 291 -14.29 19.87 10.69
C GLY A 291 -13.34 18.71 11.08
N THR A 292 -12.10 18.74 10.62
CA THR A 292 -11.09 17.70 10.87
C THR A 292 -9.69 18.31 10.90
N ASP A 293 -8.78 17.70 11.67
CA ASP A 293 -7.34 18.03 11.69
C ASP A 293 -6.56 17.46 10.49
N LYS A 294 -7.21 16.68 9.63
CA LYS A 294 -6.62 16.06 8.43
C LYS A 294 -7.49 16.33 7.20
N PRO A 295 -7.55 17.60 6.73
CA PRO A 295 -8.42 17.97 5.64
C PRO A 295 -7.99 17.34 4.30
N ASP A 296 -8.95 16.80 3.56
CA ASP A 296 -8.78 16.43 2.17
C ASP A 296 -9.02 17.65 1.29
N LEU A 297 -7.95 18.25 0.77
CA LEU A 297 -8.03 19.46 -0.04
C LEU A 297 -8.65 19.25 -1.42
N ARG A 298 -8.81 18.00 -1.87
CA ARG A 298 -9.54 17.66 -3.11
C ARG A 298 -11.05 17.86 -2.94
N ASN A 299 -11.56 17.82 -1.70
CA ASN A 299 -12.94 18.14 -1.41
C ASN A 299 -13.12 19.67 -1.48
N PRO A 300 -13.96 20.20 -2.41
CA PRO A 300 -14.17 21.63 -2.55
C PRO A 300 -15.04 22.25 -1.46
N LEU A 301 -15.72 21.42 -0.67
CA LEU A 301 -16.63 21.92 0.37
C LEU A 301 -15.84 22.56 1.51
N ARG A 302 -16.32 23.71 1.96
CA ARG A 302 -15.78 24.45 3.12
C ARG A 302 -16.92 24.81 4.05
N ILE A 303 -16.65 24.69 5.33
CA ILE A 303 -17.51 25.22 6.39
C ILE A 303 -17.19 26.71 6.54
N ILE A 304 -18.17 27.57 6.47
CA ILE A 304 -18.05 29.00 6.66
C ILE A 304 -18.73 29.46 7.94
N ASP A 305 -18.17 30.47 8.60
CA ASP A 305 -18.78 31.09 9.75
C ASP A 305 -19.77 32.17 9.29
N VAL A 306 -21.01 31.99 9.60
CA VAL A 306 -22.09 32.92 9.29
C VAL A 306 -22.76 33.47 10.58
N THR A 307 -22.07 33.33 11.69
CA THR A 307 -22.57 33.76 13.01
C THR A 307 -22.98 35.23 13.01
N ASP A 308 -22.10 36.13 12.55
CA ASP A 308 -22.37 37.56 12.54
C ASP A 308 -23.60 37.97 11.69
N PHE A 309 -23.82 37.25 10.59
CA PHE A 309 -25.02 37.46 9.77
C PHE A 309 -26.27 37.13 10.55
N PHE A 310 -26.31 35.97 11.22
CA PHE A 310 -27.51 35.53 11.97
C PHE A 310 -27.71 36.28 13.28
N GLN A 311 -26.69 36.90 13.86
CA GLN A 311 -26.88 37.81 15.00
C GLN A 311 -27.67 39.07 14.66
N ARG A 312 -27.62 39.49 13.39
CA ARG A 312 -28.34 40.68 12.87
C ARG A 312 -29.72 40.37 12.29
N CYS A 313 -30.10 39.12 12.22
CA CYS A 313 -31.39 38.71 11.64
C CYS A 313 -32.45 38.53 12.75
N THR A 314 -33.71 38.40 12.34
CA THR A 314 -34.85 38.19 13.26
C THR A 314 -35.11 36.70 13.56
N PHE A 315 -34.30 35.77 13.04
CA PHE A 315 -34.49 34.36 13.24
C PHE A 315 -34.01 33.90 14.63
N LYS A 316 -34.93 33.94 15.58
CA LYS A 316 -34.66 33.67 17.02
C LYS A 316 -33.81 32.40 17.30
N PRO A 317 -33.98 31.25 16.61
CA PRO A 317 -33.22 30.05 16.92
C PRO A 317 -31.72 30.18 16.80
N PHE A 318 -31.19 31.13 16.02
CA PHE A 318 -29.76 31.34 15.79
C PHE A 318 -29.17 32.53 16.56
N ILE A 319 -30.01 33.39 17.13
CA ILE A 319 -29.55 34.54 17.93
C ILE A 319 -28.77 34.05 19.17
N GLY A 320 -27.59 34.59 19.41
CA GLY A 320 -26.71 34.21 20.52
C GLY A 320 -26.02 32.86 20.36
N LYS A 321 -26.10 32.22 19.18
CA LYS A 321 -25.45 30.95 18.90
C LYS A 321 -24.43 31.05 17.77
N THR A 322 -23.43 30.20 17.79
CA THR A 322 -22.51 30.02 16.68
C THR A 322 -23.25 29.33 15.55
N VAL A 323 -23.21 29.92 14.35
CA VAL A 323 -23.86 29.38 13.16
C VAL A 323 -22.81 29.10 12.09
N ARG A 324 -22.81 27.90 11.56
CA ARG A 324 -21.93 27.45 10.49
C ARG A 324 -22.77 27.03 9.28
N ALA A 325 -22.23 27.26 8.09
CA ALA A 325 -22.87 26.86 6.85
C ALA A 325 -21.90 26.14 5.92
N VAL A 326 -22.42 25.29 5.06
CA VAL A 326 -21.69 24.68 3.93
C VAL A 326 -22.40 25.10 2.64
N LYS A 327 -21.67 25.72 1.73
CA LYS A 327 -22.18 26.07 0.41
C LYS A 327 -21.99 24.89 -0.56
N VAL A 328 -23.08 24.51 -1.22
CA VAL A 328 -23.08 23.40 -2.17
C VAL A 328 -23.66 23.88 -3.49
N HIS A 329 -23.00 23.59 -4.59
CA HIS A 329 -23.51 23.85 -5.93
C HIS A 329 -24.24 22.58 -6.45
N ALA A 330 -25.44 22.34 -5.95
CA ALA A 330 -26.25 21.23 -6.37
C ALA A 330 -27.72 21.55 -6.16
N ASN A 331 -28.57 21.11 -7.08
CA ASN A 331 -30.02 21.18 -6.93
C ASN A 331 -30.49 19.94 -6.18
N MET A 332 -30.94 20.09 -4.94
CA MET A 332 -31.30 19.00 -4.05
C MET A 332 -32.82 18.95 -3.83
N SER A 333 -33.37 17.72 -3.84
CA SER A 333 -34.78 17.53 -3.59
C SER A 333 -35.14 17.77 -2.11
N LYS A 334 -36.41 18.13 -1.86
CA LYS A 334 -36.95 18.26 -0.48
C LYS A 334 -36.68 16.99 0.36
N GLY A 335 -36.88 15.82 -0.22
CA GLY A 335 -36.62 14.55 0.49
C GLY A 335 -35.14 14.33 0.87
N PHE A 336 -34.20 14.94 0.15
CA PHE A 336 -32.81 14.93 0.53
C PHE A 336 -32.56 15.80 1.76
N HIS A 337 -33.13 16.99 1.82
CA HIS A 337 -33.03 17.88 2.99
C HIS A 337 -33.66 17.29 4.24
N GLU A 338 -34.80 16.60 4.10
CA GLU A 338 -35.43 15.87 5.22
C GLU A 338 -34.53 14.75 5.77
N LYS A 339 -33.84 14.01 4.89
CA LYS A 339 -32.85 12.99 5.30
C LYS A 339 -31.65 13.62 6.01
N LEU A 340 -31.16 14.75 5.51
CA LEU A 340 -30.05 15.49 6.15
C LEU A 340 -30.44 16.01 7.53
N LEU A 341 -31.64 16.56 7.69
CA LEU A 341 -32.15 17.00 8.98
C LEU A 341 -32.25 15.82 9.97
N LYS A 342 -32.77 14.68 9.53
CA LYS A 342 -32.84 13.46 10.32
C LYS A 342 -31.47 12.96 10.74
N PHE A 343 -30.51 13.01 9.83
CA PHE A 343 -29.11 12.67 10.14
C PHE A 343 -28.53 13.63 11.18
N ALA A 344 -28.67 14.94 10.99
CA ALA A 344 -28.15 15.95 11.89
C ALA A 344 -28.74 15.80 13.33
N THR A 345 -30.03 15.60 13.43
CA THR A 345 -30.67 15.36 14.75
C THR A 345 -30.23 14.02 15.35
N GLY A 346 -30.03 13.00 14.56
CA GLY A 346 -29.54 11.68 15.01
C GLY A 346 -28.13 11.72 15.62
N ILE A 347 -27.26 12.66 15.18
CA ILE A 347 -25.93 12.88 15.76
C ILE A 347 -25.90 13.95 16.86
N GLY A 348 -27.08 14.38 17.36
CA GLY A 348 -27.22 15.29 18.50
C GLY A 348 -27.23 16.78 18.14
N MET A 349 -27.35 17.16 16.88
CA MET A 349 -27.56 18.57 16.50
C MET A 349 -28.99 19.01 16.83
N GLY A 350 -29.16 20.25 17.27
CA GLY A 350 -30.49 20.84 17.58
C GLY A 350 -31.36 21.10 16.35
N GLY A 351 -30.80 21.03 15.15
CA GLY A 351 -31.49 21.22 13.88
C GLY A 351 -30.49 21.54 12.75
N LEU A 352 -31.01 21.48 11.55
CA LEU A 352 -30.27 21.88 10.30
C LEU A 352 -31.27 22.65 9.42
N GLY A 353 -30.95 23.91 9.13
CA GLY A 353 -31.68 24.71 8.17
C GLY A 353 -30.98 24.67 6.80
N TYR A 354 -31.72 24.99 5.75
CA TYR A 354 -31.15 25.20 4.43
C TYR A 354 -31.78 26.38 3.72
N LEU A 355 -30.99 27.01 2.84
CA LEU A 355 -31.37 28.10 1.98
C LEU A 355 -31.06 27.68 0.53
N GLU A 356 -32.02 27.77 -0.34
CA GLU A 356 -31.80 27.62 -1.77
C GLU A 356 -31.67 29.03 -2.38
N VAL A 357 -30.57 29.26 -3.06
CA VAL A 357 -30.33 30.51 -3.80
C VAL A 357 -30.66 30.25 -5.26
N LEU A 358 -31.61 30.99 -5.79
CA LEU A 358 -32.07 30.88 -7.17
C LEU A 358 -31.18 31.66 -8.13
N GLU A 359 -31.37 31.48 -9.45
CA GLU A 359 -30.57 32.15 -10.50
C GLU A 359 -30.70 33.68 -10.43
N ASP A 360 -31.86 34.20 -10.03
CA ASP A 360 -32.13 35.62 -9.84
C ASP A 360 -31.59 36.19 -8.53
N LEU A 361 -30.79 35.40 -7.79
CA LEU A 361 -30.25 35.70 -6.46
C LEU A 361 -31.30 35.81 -5.35
N SER A 362 -32.56 35.56 -5.63
CA SER A 362 -33.55 35.40 -4.58
C SER A 362 -33.30 34.10 -3.81
N SER A 363 -33.77 34.04 -2.57
CA SER A 363 -33.63 32.85 -1.73
C SER A 363 -34.98 32.35 -1.24
N ARG A 364 -35.10 31.04 -1.12
CA ARG A 364 -36.22 30.40 -0.49
C ARG A 364 -35.79 29.38 0.57
N THR A 365 -36.52 29.33 1.63
CA THR A 365 -36.49 28.22 2.61
C THR A 365 -37.66 27.30 2.30
N ILE A 366 -37.44 26.02 2.33
CA ILE A 366 -38.49 25.03 2.10
C ILE A 366 -38.80 24.31 3.42
#